data_6a0cc869e4bf43fddafe6d8aacfd19c5
#
_entry.id   6a0cc869e4bf43fddafe6d8aacfd19c5
#
_cell.length_a   1.000
_cell.length_b   1.000
_cell.length_c   1.000
_cell.angle_alpha   90.00
_cell.angle_beta   90.00
_cell.angle_gamma   90.00
#
_symmetry.space_group_name_H-M   'P 1'
#
loop_
_entity.id
_entity.type
_entity.pdbx_description
1 polymer ?
#
loop_
_entity_poly.entity_id
_entity_poly.type
_entity_poly.pdbx_seq_one_letter_code
_entity_poly.pdbx_strand_id
1 'polypeptide(L)'
;VPLADLPMAVQIVGEELMLQQQAIDLRDVVRNVSGVTVTGTYNGGYVTYNGRGFWMNNWSNFRRNGMMVWNMGHHFADNVEQVEVLKGPASIQYGDVAPGGIMNFVTKQPLATARRRVEMKVGEYGLFRPTIDATGPIAGDTTRLYRVNVTYERSQSFRDVVENETYMLAPTFTWRPSARLAW
;
A
#
# COMPACT_ATOMS: atom_id res chain seq x y z
N VAL A 1 8.50 -6.20 -19.86
CA VAL A 1 7.51 -6.94 -20.67
C VAL A 1 6.22 -6.16 -20.57
N PRO A 2 5.55 -5.79 -21.70
CA PRO A 2 4.25 -5.15 -21.66
C PRO A 2 3.22 -6.00 -20.91
N LEU A 3 2.30 -5.37 -20.19
CA LEU A 3 1.26 -6.07 -19.41
C LEU A 3 0.41 -7.02 -20.27
N ALA A 4 0.24 -6.69 -21.56
CA ALA A 4 -0.51 -7.50 -22.53
C ALA A 4 0.16 -8.85 -22.86
N ASP A 5 1.47 -8.95 -22.64
CA ASP A 5 2.24 -10.15 -22.95
C ASP A 5 2.44 -11.07 -21.73
N LEU A 6 1.90 -10.68 -20.57
CA LEU A 6 1.95 -11.50 -19.38
C LEU A 6 0.88 -12.60 -19.45
N PRO A 7 1.22 -13.87 -19.20
CA PRO A 7 0.24 -14.98 -19.20
C PRO A 7 -0.68 -14.96 -17.97
N MET A 8 -0.75 -13.84 -17.29
CA MET A 8 -1.52 -13.63 -16.05
C MET A 8 -2.34 -12.35 -16.13
N ALA A 9 -3.53 -12.35 -15.56
CA ALA A 9 -4.32 -11.14 -15.42
C ALA A 9 -3.76 -10.31 -14.26
N VAL A 10 -3.18 -9.16 -14.59
CA VAL A 10 -2.69 -8.18 -13.61
C VAL A 10 -3.65 -7.00 -13.57
N GLN A 11 -4.03 -6.57 -12.39
CA GLN A 11 -4.79 -5.34 -12.18
C GLN A 11 -3.99 -4.42 -11.27
N ILE A 12 -3.86 -3.14 -11.68
CA ILE A 12 -3.10 -2.13 -10.96
C ILE A 12 -4.06 -1.03 -10.49
N VAL A 13 -3.96 -0.67 -9.22
CA VAL A 13 -4.65 0.49 -8.63
C VAL A 13 -3.57 1.49 -8.24
N GLY A 14 -3.48 2.59 -8.98
CA GLY A 14 -2.46 3.62 -8.78
C GLY A 14 -2.83 4.68 -7.74
N GLU A 15 -1.83 5.50 -7.34
CA GLU A 15 -1.97 6.57 -6.34
C GLU A 15 -3.11 7.53 -6.68
N GLU A 16 -3.25 7.92 -7.95
CA GLU A 16 -4.27 8.88 -8.38
C GLU A 16 -5.68 8.41 -8.04
N LEU A 17 -6.00 7.15 -8.37
CA LEU A 17 -7.32 6.57 -8.05
C LEU A 17 -7.53 6.45 -6.53
N MET A 18 -6.49 6.03 -5.80
CA MET A 18 -6.55 5.95 -4.34
C MET A 18 -6.83 7.32 -3.71
N LEU A 19 -6.21 8.38 -4.23
CA LEU A 19 -6.43 9.76 -3.76
C LEU A 19 -7.82 10.28 -4.11
N GLN A 20 -8.29 10.07 -5.33
CA GLN A 20 -9.64 10.47 -5.76
C GLN A 20 -10.73 9.82 -4.91
N GLN A 21 -10.52 8.58 -4.50
CA GLN A 21 -11.45 7.83 -3.65
C GLN A 21 -11.21 8.02 -2.15
N GLN A 22 -10.22 8.85 -1.78
CA GLN A 22 -9.82 9.08 -0.39
C GLN A 22 -9.53 7.78 0.38
N ALA A 23 -8.93 6.79 -0.31
CA ALA A 23 -8.60 5.51 0.28
C ALA A 23 -7.69 5.70 1.52
N ILE A 24 -8.05 5.05 2.61
CA ILE A 24 -7.34 5.11 3.88
C ILE A 24 -6.44 3.89 4.02
N ASP A 25 -7.01 2.73 3.70
CA ASP A 25 -6.32 1.46 3.83
C ASP A 25 -6.53 0.54 2.62
N LEU A 26 -5.97 -0.64 2.70
CA LEU A 26 -6.06 -1.64 1.65
C LEU A 26 -7.49 -2.10 1.35
N ARG A 27 -8.42 -2.07 2.31
CA ARG A 27 -9.83 -2.43 2.10
C ARG A 27 -10.48 -1.52 1.06
N ASP A 28 -10.14 -0.23 1.12
CA ASP A 28 -10.64 0.75 0.17
C ASP A 28 -10.06 0.51 -1.23
N VAL A 29 -8.77 0.19 -1.30
CA VAL A 29 -8.08 -0.07 -2.56
C VAL A 29 -8.64 -1.30 -3.27
N VAL A 30 -8.88 -2.40 -2.56
CA VAL A 30 -9.36 -3.66 -3.18
C VAL A 30 -10.78 -3.59 -3.71
N ARG A 31 -11.58 -2.59 -3.33
CA ARG A 31 -12.90 -2.34 -3.95
C ARG A 31 -12.81 -2.10 -5.46
N ASN A 32 -11.65 -1.66 -5.94
CA ASN A 32 -11.35 -1.45 -7.35
C ASN A 32 -10.85 -2.71 -8.06
N VAL A 33 -10.65 -3.80 -7.33
CA VAL A 33 -10.06 -5.02 -7.86
C VAL A 33 -11.13 -6.08 -8.07
N SER A 34 -11.47 -6.38 -9.32
CA SER A 34 -12.44 -7.42 -9.63
C SER A 34 -11.97 -8.79 -9.11
N GLY A 35 -12.87 -9.55 -8.52
CA GLY A 35 -12.59 -10.89 -8.01
C GLY A 35 -11.75 -10.93 -6.73
N VAL A 36 -11.49 -9.78 -6.08
CA VAL A 36 -10.95 -9.73 -4.72
C VAL A 36 -12.01 -9.18 -3.78
N THR A 37 -12.21 -9.84 -2.67
CA THR A 37 -13.19 -9.45 -1.65
C THR A 37 -12.58 -9.46 -0.27
N VAL A 38 -12.98 -8.53 0.57
CA VAL A 38 -12.70 -8.54 1.99
C VAL A 38 -13.62 -9.57 2.65
N THR A 39 -13.05 -10.50 3.40
CA THR A 39 -13.81 -11.59 4.04
C THR A 39 -13.92 -11.46 5.54
N GLY A 40 -13.08 -10.65 6.16
CA GLY A 40 -13.14 -10.38 7.58
C GLY A 40 -12.07 -9.43 8.07
N THR A 41 -12.27 -8.97 9.28
CA THR A 41 -11.27 -8.23 10.06
C THR A 41 -11.06 -8.94 11.39
N TYR A 42 -9.83 -9.08 11.81
CA TYR A 42 -9.49 -9.71 13.08
C TYR A 42 -9.06 -8.63 14.08
N ASN A 43 -9.87 -8.43 15.11
CA ASN A 43 -9.66 -7.43 16.18
C ASN A 43 -9.30 -6.02 15.69
N GLY A 44 -9.77 -5.63 14.50
CA GLY A 44 -9.38 -4.34 13.88
C GLY A 44 -7.94 -4.26 13.38
N GLY A 45 -7.11 -5.26 13.66
CA GLY A 45 -5.67 -5.23 13.39
C GLY A 45 -5.27 -5.64 11.98
N TYR A 46 -5.90 -6.68 11.43
CA TYR A 46 -5.62 -7.07 10.06
C TYR A 46 -6.87 -7.53 9.32
N VAL A 47 -6.79 -7.53 8.01
CA VAL A 47 -7.90 -7.83 7.11
C VAL A 47 -7.59 -9.10 6.34
N THR A 48 -8.59 -9.96 6.21
CA THR A 48 -8.51 -11.18 5.40
C THR A 48 -9.21 -10.98 4.06
N TYR A 49 -8.64 -11.57 3.02
CA TYR A 49 -9.10 -11.40 1.65
C TYR A 49 -9.31 -12.75 0.97
N ASN A 50 -10.26 -12.79 0.05
CA ASN A 50 -10.41 -13.86 -0.92
C ASN A 50 -10.14 -13.32 -2.32
N GLY A 51 -9.37 -14.08 -3.11
CA GLY A 51 -9.19 -13.85 -4.53
C GLY A 51 -9.85 -14.96 -5.33
N ARG A 52 -10.83 -14.62 -6.19
CA ARG A 52 -11.59 -15.58 -7.02
C ARG A 52 -12.20 -16.73 -6.20
N GLY A 53 -12.69 -16.43 -4.98
CA GLY A 53 -13.29 -17.42 -4.10
C GLY A 53 -12.29 -18.23 -3.25
N PHE A 54 -10.98 -18.08 -3.46
CA PHE A 54 -9.96 -18.74 -2.66
C PHE A 54 -9.43 -17.80 -1.58
N TRP A 55 -9.21 -18.31 -0.40
CA TRP A 55 -8.60 -17.56 0.67
C TRP A 55 -7.17 -17.14 0.30
N MET A 56 -6.87 -15.86 0.47
CA MET A 56 -5.51 -15.33 0.33
C MET A 56 -4.80 -15.48 1.67
N ASN A 57 -3.83 -16.37 1.70
CA ASN A 57 -3.05 -16.63 2.90
C ASN A 57 -2.23 -15.38 3.28
N ASN A 58 -2.40 -14.91 4.52
CA ASN A 58 -1.71 -13.72 5.02
C ASN A 58 -0.18 -13.83 5.01
N TRP A 59 0.36 -15.02 4.85
CA TRP A 59 1.80 -15.28 4.79
C TRP A 59 2.32 -15.29 3.36
N SER A 60 1.67 -15.99 2.44
CA SER A 60 2.25 -16.32 1.13
C SER A 60 1.72 -15.45 -0.02
N ASN A 61 0.57 -14.78 0.13
CA ASN A 61 -0.07 -14.05 -0.95
C ASN A 61 0.23 -12.54 -0.97
N PHE A 62 0.98 -12.03 0.01
CA PHE A 62 1.25 -10.60 0.14
C PHE A 62 2.72 -10.27 -0.11
N ARG A 63 2.96 -9.19 -0.85
CA ARG A 63 4.29 -8.68 -1.18
C ARG A 63 4.36 -7.18 -0.91
N ARG A 64 5.55 -6.72 -0.59
CA ARG A 64 5.89 -5.29 -0.58
C ARG A 64 7.16 -5.11 -1.40
N ASN A 65 7.07 -4.32 -2.47
CA ASN A 65 8.16 -4.15 -3.44
C ASN A 65 8.71 -5.51 -3.96
N GLY A 66 7.81 -6.47 -4.20
CA GLY A 66 8.13 -7.83 -4.65
C GLY A 66 8.59 -8.80 -3.55
N MET A 67 8.96 -8.32 -2.36
CA MET A 67 9.36 -9.18 -1.23
C MET A 67 8.15 -9.65 -0.43
N MET A 68 8.18 -10.90 0.01
CA MET A 68 7.12 -11.46 0.84
C MET A 68 7.00 -10.71 2.17
N VAL A 69 5.78 -10.36 2.52
CA VAL A 69 5.46 -9.71 3.80
C VAL A 69 4.27 -10.40 4.46
N TRP A 70 4.27 -10.41 5.77
CA TRP A 70 3.17 -10.93 6.53
C TRP A 70 2.04 -9.89 6.65
N ASN A 71 0.84 -10.26 6.20
CA ASN A 71 -0.34 -9.39 6.28
C ASN A 71 -1.02 -9.50 7.66
N MET A 72 -0.32 -9.08 8.70
CA MET A 72 -0.81 -9.13 10.09
C MET A 72 -0.91 -7.74 10.73
N GLY A 73 -0.84 -6.70 9.93
CA GLY A 73 -0.90 -5.33 10.41
C GLY A 73 -1.86 -4.46 9.59
N HIS A 74 -1.98 -3.22 10.02
CA HIS A 74 -2.70 -2.20 9.29
C HIS A 74 -1.87 -1.74 8.09
N HIS A 75 -2.42 -1.78 6.90
CA HIS A 75 -1.76 -1.34 5.68
C HIS A 75 -2.35 0.00 5.23
N PHE A 76 -1.67 1.08 5.58
CA PHE A 76 -2.01 2.42 5.12
C PHE A 76 -1.77 2.56 3.61
N ALA A 77 -2.69 3.25 2.93
CA ALA A 77 -2.53 3.61 1.53
C ALA A 77 -1.56 4.78 1.30
N ASP A 78 -1.24 5.57 2.33
CA ASP A 78 -0.50 6.84 2.20
C ASP A 78 0.94 6.69 1.69
N ASN A 79 1.63 5.60 2.04
CA ASN A 79 2.99 5.32 1.57
C ASN A 79 3.03 4.37 0.37
N VAL A 80 1.87 4.07 -0.22
CA VAL A 80 1.74 3.17 -1.37
C VAL A 80 1.56 3.99 -2.64
N GLU A 81 2.35 3.72 -3.66
CA GLU A 81 2.26 4.31 -4.99
C GLU A 81 1.24 3.58 -5.84
N GLN A 82 1.27 2.24 -5.77
CA GLN A 82 0.30 1.39 -6.44
C GLN A 82 0.14 0.04 -5.74
N VAL A 83 -1.02 -0.55 -5.93
CA VAL A 83 -1.31 -1.93 -5.53
C VAL A 83 -1.49 -2.75 -6.78
N GLU A 84 -0.70 -3.80 -6.91
CA GLU A 84 -0.74 -4.74 -8.02
C GLU A 84 -1.38 -6.04 -7.55
N VAL A 85 -2.39 -6.50 -8.26
CA VAL A 85 -3.03 -7.78 -7.97
C VAL A 85 -2.85 -8.72 -9.14
N LEU A 86 -2.06 -9.76 -8.92
CA LEU A 86 -1.80 -10.81 -9.89
C LEU A 86 -2.81 -11.93 -9.67
N LYS A 87 -3.62 -12.18 -10.68
CA LYS A 87 -4.70 -13.18 -10.63
C LYS A 87 -4.30 -14.40 -11.44
N GLY A 88 -4.39 -15.57 -10.85
CA GLY A 88 -4.08 -16.83 -11.53
C GLY A 88 -2.96 -17.61 -10.85
N PRO A 89 -2.44 -18.65 -11.50
CA PRO A 89 -1.40 -19.52 -10.96
C PRO A 89 -0.06 -18.79 -10.89
N ALA A 90 0.13 -18.02 -9.82
CA ALA A 90 1.35 -17.25 -9.60
C ALA A 90 2.49 -18.12 -9.03
N SER A 91 2.23 -19.36 -8.67
CA SER A 91 3.20 -20.30 -8.08
C SER A 91 4.42 -20.56 -8.97
N ILE A 92 4.27 -20.44 -10.28
CA ILE A 92 5.40 -20.62 -11.23
C ILE A 92 6.48 -19.57 -11.02
N GLN A 93 6.09 -18.32 -10.69
CA GLN A 93 7.04 -17.21 -10.49
C GLN A 93 7.37 -16.94 -9.03
N TYR A 94 6.46 -17.25 -8.12
CA TYR A 94 6.53 -16.79 -6.73
C TYR A 94 6.56 -17.93 -5.71
N GLY A 95 6.64 -19.20 -6.16
CA GLY A 95 6.73 -20.37 -5.30
C GLY A 95 5.40 -20.73 -4.63
N ASP A 96 5.44 -21.07 -3.35
CA ASP A 96 4.26 -21.49 -2.58
C ASP A 96 3.31 -20.32 -2.34
N VAL A 97 2.30 -20.20 -3.18
CA VAL A 97 1.26 -19.17 -3.13
C VAL A 97 -0.10 -19.83 -3.21
N ALA A 98 -0.99 -19.50 -2.28
CA ALA A 98 -2.36 -19.99 -2.33
C ALA A 98 -3.08 -19.49 -3.60
N PRO A 99 -4.07 -20.25 -4.15
CA PRO A 99 -4.68 -19.97 -5.45
C PRO A 99 -5.38 -18.62 -5.62
N GLY A 100 -5.60 -17.89 -4.51
CA GLY A 100 -6.23 -16.56 -4.50
C GLY A 100 -5.49 -15.46 -5.27
N GLY A 101 -4.24 -15.72 -5.69
CA GLY A 101 -3.39 -14.74 -6.38
C GLY A 101 -2.42 -14.02 -5.44
N ILE A 102 -1.72 -13.01 -5.96
CA ILE A 102 -0.76 -12.20 -5.19
C ILE A 102 -1.21 -10.76 -5.15
N MET A 103 -1.03 -10.12 -4.02
CA MET A 103 -1.19 -8.69 -3.81
C MET A 103 0.16 -8.07 -3.46
N ASN A 104 0.67 -7.19 -4.32
CA ASN A 104 1.94 -6.51 -4.16
C ASN A 104 1.73 -5.01 -3.93
N PHE A 105 2.28 -4.49 -2.84
CA PHE A 105 2.30 -3.07 -2.53
C PHE A 105 3.61 -2.47 -3.02
N VAL A 106 3.54 -1.57 -3.99
CA VAL A 106 4.69 -0.78 -4.41
C VAL A 106 4.69 0.50 -3.58
N THR A 107 5.74 0.70 -2.81
CA THR A 107 5.87 1.89 -1.96
C THR A 107 6.37 3.08 -2.76
N LYS A 108 5.92 4.27 -2.36
CA LYS A 108 6.32 5.55 -2.93
C LYS A 108 7.83 5.73 -2.85
N GLN A 109 8.45 6.06 -3.98
CA GLN A 109 9.88 6.31 -4.08
C GLN A 109 10.19 7.81 -4.00
N PRO A 110 11.40 8.19 -3.52
CA PRO A 110 11.87 9.56 -3.56
C PRO A 110 11.92 10.13 -4.98
N LEU A 111 11.48 11.38 -5.13
CA LEU A 111 11.46 12.10 -6.42
C LEU A 111 12.59 13.11 -6.50
N ALA A 112 13.14 13.30 -7.71
CA ALA A 112 14.14 14.34 -7.97
C ALA A 112 13.55 15.76 -7.91
N THR A 113 12.24 15.90 -8.05
CA THR A 113 11.52 17.17 -7.93
C THR A 113 10.92 17.29 -6.53
N ALA A 114 11.13 18.42 -5.88
CA ALA A 114 10.55 18.68 -4.58
C ALA A 114 9.03 18.74 -4.65
N ARG A 115 8.35 17.92 -3.84
CA ARG A 115 6.89 17.89 -3.72
C ARG A 115 6.52 17.77 -2.26
N ARG A 116 5.50 18.52 -1.86
CA ARG A 116 4.94 18.45 -0.50
C ARG A 116 3.43 18.41 -0.60
N ARG A 117 2.82 17.47 0.12
CA ARG A 117 1.38 17.34 0.26
C ARG A 117 1.04 17.24 1.74
N VAL A 118 0.06 18.00 2.16
CA VAL A 118 -0.53 17.89 3.49
C VAL A 118 -2.02 17.71 3.29
N GLU A 119 -2.58 16.69 3.89
CA GLU A 119 -4.01 16.40 3.84
C GLU A 119 -4.54 16.26 5.27
N MET A 120 -5.80 16.63 5.44
CA MET A 120 -6.54 16.45 6.67
C MET A 120 -7.88 15.81 6.34
N LYS A 121 -8.12 14.63 6.89
CA LYS A 121 -9.43 13.98 6.80
C LYS A 121 -10.12 14.06 8.16
N VAL A 122 -11.37 14.50 8.15
CA VAL A 122 -12.26 14.49 9.30
C VAL A 122 -13.55 13.79 8.89
N GLY A 123 -14.16 13.06 9.81
CA GLY A 123 -15.32 12.25 9.47
C GLY A 123 -16.14 11.84 10.69
N GLU A 124 -17.07 10.93 10.47
CA GLU A 124 -17.90 10.36 11.50
C GLU A 124 -17.06 9.61 12.54
N TYR A 125 -17.64 9.36 13.70
CA TYR A 125 -16.98 8.70 14.83
C TYR A 125 -15.70 9.40 15.28
N GLY A 126 -15.63 10.74 15.15
CA GLY A 126 -14.48 11.51 15.56
C GLY A 126 -13.21 11.23 14.75
N LEU A 127 -13.34 10.74 13.51
CA LEU A 127 -12.19 10.54 12.62
C LEU A 127 -11.43 11.85 12.45
N PHE A 128 -10.18 11.84 12.85
CA PHE A 128 -9.20 12.90 12.66
C PHE A 128 -7.92 12.29 12.12
N ARG A 129 -7.55 12.67 10.88
CA ARG A 129 -6.47 11.99 10.17
C ARG A 129 -5.65 12.98 9.33
N PRO A 130 -4.65 13.65 9.94
CA PRO A 130 -3.64 14.40 9.22
C PRO A 130 -2.62 13.47 8.56
N THR A 131 -2.22 13.80 7.32
CA THR A 131 -1.17 13.11 6.59
C THR A 131 -0.20 14.09 5.95
N ILE A 132 1.07 13.71 5.87
CA ILE A 132 2.13 14.48 5.24
C ILE A 132 2.89 13.56 4.28
N ASP A 133 3.09 14.00 3.05
CA ASP A 133 3.96 13.37 2.06
C ASP A 133 4.93 14.43 1.53
N ALA A 134 6.20 14.31 1.88
CA ALA A 134 7.25 15.24 1.48
C ALA A 134 8.41 14.50 0.80
N THR A 135 8.81 14.95 -0.37
CA THR A 135 9.90 14.36 -1.14
C THR A 135 10.72 15.42 -1.86
N GLY A 136 11.96 15.10 -2.20
CA GLY A 136 12.83 15.97 -2.99
C GLY A 136 14.30 15.65 -2.83
N PRO A 137 15.16 16.45 -3.50
CA PRO A 137 16.60 16.37 -3.36
C PRO A 137 17.05 16.97 -2.02
N ILE A 138 18.08 16.39 -1.41
CA ILE A 138 18.69 16.92 -0.20
C ILE A 138 19.66 18.03 -0.59
N ALA A 139 19.46 19.23 -0.04
CA ALA A 139 20.28 20.41 -0.32
C ALA A 139 20.47 20.71 -1.83
N GLY A 140 19.46 20.35 -2.66
CA GLY A 140 19.53 20.54 -4.11
C GLY A 140 20.33 19.47 -4.86
N ASP A 141 20.92 18.51 -4.17
CA ASP A 141 21.69 17.41 -4.75
C ASP A 141 20.75 16.29 -5.23
N THR A 142 20.57 16.16 -6.54
CA THR A 142 19.72 15.15 -7.17
C THR A 142 20.28 13.73 -7.07
N THR A 143 21.50 13.55 -6.59
CA THR A 143 22.05 12.23 -6.28
C THR A 143 21.58 11.68 -4.94
N ARG A 144 21.03 12.56 -4.07
CA ARG A 144 20.52 12.24 -2.73
C ARG A 144 19.09 12.68 -2.62
N LEU A 145 18.20 11.72 -2.60
CA LEU A 145 16.75 11.97 -2.56
C LEU A 145 16.16 11.44 -1.27
N TYR A 146 15.15 12.13 -0.78
CA TYR A 146 14.38 11.69 0.37
C TYR A 146 12.89 11.66 0.07
N ARG A 147 12.16 10.84 0.77
CA ARG A 147 10.70 10.90 0.90
C ARG A 147 10.31 10.52 2.31
N VAL A 148 9.39 11.26 2.90
CA VAL A 148 8.84 10.99 4.21
C VAL A 148 7.32 11.03 4.11
N ASN A 149 6.69 9.94 4.50
CA ASN A 149 5.25 9.85 4.69
C ASN A 149 4.96 9.74 6.18
N VAL A 150 4.09 10.61 6.68
CA VAL A 150 3.64 10.61 8.07
C VAL A 150 2.13 10.59 8.08
N THR A 151 1.55 9.71 8.88
CA THR A 151 0.10 9.66 9.12
C THR A 151 -0.14 9.50 10.61
N TYR A 152 -1.06 10.28 11.11
CA TYR A 152 -1.71 10.05 12.39
C TYR A 152 -3.19 9.79 12.13
N GLU A 153 -3.77 8.87 12.85
CA GLU A 153 -5.20 8.60 12.80
C GLU A 153 -5.73 8.38 14.20
N ARG A 154 -6.81 9.08 14.50
CA ARG A 154 -7.65 8.80 15.67
C ARG A 154 -9.09 8.68 15.20
N SER A 155 -9.77 7.63 15.64
CA SER A 155 -11.17 7.40 15.35
C SER A 155 -11.82 6.58 16.45
N GLN A 156 -13.12 6.74 16.60
CA GLN A 156 -13.95 5.88 17.43
C GLN A 156 -14.69 4.87 16.55
N SER A 157 -15.31 3.90 17.15
CA SER A 157 -16.16 2.92 16.46
C SER A 157 -17.63 3.21 16.75
N PHE A 158 -18.50 2.65 15.90
CA PHE A 158 -19.93 2.54 16.22
C PHE A 158 -20.20 1.64 17.44
N ARG A 159 -19.20 0.91 17.90
CA ARG A 159 -19.24 0.09 19.11
C ARG A 159 -18.75 0.93 20.29
N ASP A 160 -19.46 0.86 21.39
CA ASP A 160 -19.04 1.52 22.63
C ASP A 160 -17.66 1.03 23.08
N VAL A 161 -16.85 1.96 23.61
CA VAL A 161 -15.52 1.69 24.19
C VAL A 161 -14.43 1.25 23.18
N VAL A 162 -14.69 1.31 21.87
CA VAL A 162 -13.67 0.99 20.86
C VAL A 162 -13.12 2.27 20.28
N GLU A 163 -11.87 2.58 20.61
CA GLU A 163 -11.09 3.67 20.04
C GLU A 163 -9.93 3.11 19.21
N ASN A 164 -9.60 3.77 18.12
CA ASN A 164 -8.45 3.45 17.30
C ASN A 164 -7.51 4.66 17.26
N GLU A 165 -6.26 4.43 17.57
CA GLU A 165 -5.20 5.43 17.45
C GLU A 165 -3.99 4.80 16.77
N THR A 166 -3.56 5.38 15.66
CA THR A 166 -2.51 4.79 14.84
C THR A 166 -1.56 5.84 14.32
N TYR A 167 -0.29 5.49 14.30
CA TYR A 167 0.81 6.33 13.78
C TYR A 167 1.55 5.56 12.68
N MET A 168 1.86 6.25 11.61
CA MET A 168 2.76 5.76 10.57
C MET A 168 3.86 6.77 10.32
N LEU A 169 5.09 6.31 10.29
CA LEU A 169 6.25 7.05 9.82
C LEU A 169 7.04 6.18 8.84
N ALA A 170 7.08 6.58 7.57
CA ALA A 170 7.75 5.84 6.52
C ALA A 170 8.78 6.72 5.79
N PRO A 171 10.00 6.84 6.32
CA PRO A 171 11.09 7.50 5.64
C PRO A 171 11.70 6.60 4.57
N THR A 172 12.02 7.18 3.42
CA THR A 172 12.74 6.52 2.32
C THR A 172 13.87 7.42 1.86
N PHE A 173 15.02 6.84 1.65
CA PHE A 173 16.21 7.54 1.17
C PHE A 173 16.75 6.82 -0.06
N THR A 174 17.16 7.57 -1.07
CA THR A 174 17.83 7.04 -2.26
C THR A 174 19.13 7.80 -2.46
N TRP A 175 20.21 7.06 -2.57
CA TRP A 175 21.52 7.61 -2.90
C TRP A 175 22.03 7.00 -4.21
N ARG A 176 22.39 7.86 -5.15
CA ARG A 176 22.91 7.48 -6.48
C ARG A 176 24.30 8.09 -6.67
N PRO A 177 25.36 7.51 -6.08
CA PRO A 177 26.71 8.08 -6.14
C PRO A 177 27.28 8.13 -7.55
N SER A 178 26.77 7.33 -8.47
CA SER A 178 27.10 7.38 -9.90
C SER A 178 25.94 6.90 -10.76
N ALA A 179 25.97 7.14 -12.07
CA ALA A 179 24.95 6.66 -13.00
C ALA A 179 24.80 5.11 -13.02
N ARG A 180 25.78 4.38 -12.48
CA ARG A 180 25.81 2.91 -12.45
C ARG A 180 25.46 2.28 -11.10
N LEU A 181 25.39 3.10 -10.03
CA LEU A 181 25.14 2.63 -8.67
C LEU A 181 24.02 3.45 -8.03
N ALA A 182 22.97 2.79 -7.56
CA ALA A 182 21.90 3.38 -6.78
C ALA A 182 21.65 2.51 -5.54
N TRP A 183 21.50 3.16 -4.36
CA TRP A 183 21.22 2.56 -3.05
C TRP A 183 20.00 3.19 -2.41
#